data_71a23e22971ddfba8d87f7e9e39f9550
#
_entry.id   71a23e22971ddfba8d87f7e9e39f9550
#
_cell.length_a   1.000
_cell.length_b   1.000
_cell.length_c   1.000
_cell.angle_alpha   90.00
_cell.angle_beta   90.00
_cell.angle_gamma   90.00
#
_symmetry.space_group_name_H-M   'P 1'
#
loop_
_entity.id
_entity.type
_entity.pdbx_description
1 polymer ?
#
loop_
_entity_poly.entity_id
_entity_poly.type
_entity_poly.pdbx_seq_one_letter_code
_entity_poly.pdbx_strand_id
1 'polypeptide(L)'
;MSTQQAATQQPLLQAIDLKKHYPVKKGLFAPERLVKALDGVSFNLERGKTLAVVGESGCGKSTLGRLLTMIETPTGGELYYQGQDLLKHDPQAQKLRRQKIQIVFQNPYGSLNPRKKVGQILEEPLLINASLSKEQRREKALAMMAKVGLKTEHYDRYPHMFSGGQRQRIAIARGLMLDPDVVIAD
;
A
#
# COMPACT_ATOMS: atom_id res chain seq x y z
N MET A 1 14.19 -33.46 -28.53
CA MET A 1 14.55 -32.18 -27.83
C MET A 1 13.26 -31.43 -27.62
N SER A 2 12.66 -31.59 -26.44
CA SER A 2 11.38 -30.96 -26.09
C SER A 2 11.65 -29.57 -25.50
N THR A 3 11.35 -28.55 -26.30
CA THR A 3 11.38 -27.15 -25.83
C THR A 3 10.17 -26.95 -24.91
N GLN A 4 10.38 -27.00 -23.61
CA GLN A 4 9.39 -26.54 -22.64
C GLN A 4 9.16 -25.04 -22.90
N GLN A 5 8.03 -24.72 -23.51
CA GLN A 5 7.47 -23.37 -23.49
C GLN A 5 7.19 -23.01 -22.01
N ALA A 6 8.06 -22.18 -21.44
CA ALA A 6 7.78 -21.53 -20.18
C ALA A 6 6.47 -20.74 -20.37
N ALA A 7 5.39 -21.23 -19.78
CA ALA A 7 4.15 -20.47 -19.68
C ALA A 7 4.51 -19.13 -19.03
N THR A 8 4.38 -18.05 -19.78
CA THR A 8 4.64 -16.69 -19.30
C THR A 8 3.60 -16.40 -18.22
N GLN A 9 3.95 -16.63 -16.96
CA GLN A 9 3.05 -16.35 -15.83
C GLN A 9 2.75 -14.86 -15.85
N GLN A 10 1.48 -14.53 -15.90
CA GLN A 10 1.01 -13.14 -15.86
C GLN A 10 1.54 -12.47 -14.58
N PRO A 11 2.17 -11.28 -14.67
CA PRO A 11 2.71 -10.61 -13.50
C PRO A 11 1.60 -10.30 -12.48
N LEU A 12 1.95 -10.36 -11.21
CA LEU A 12 1.03 -10.03 -10.12
C LEU A 12 0.65 -8.54 -10.15
N LEU A 13 1.67 -7.68 -10.37
CA LEU A 13 1.50 -6.24 -10.55
C LEU A 13 2.35 -5.80 -11.74
N GLN A 14 1.77 -5.01 -12.64
CA GLN A 14 2.47 -4.49 -13.81
C GLN A 14 2.20 -2.99 -13.95
N ALA A 15 3.25 -2.21 -14.11
CA ALA A 15 3.19 -0.80 -14.48
C ALA A 15 3.81 -0.62 -15.87
N ILE A 16 3.18 0.17 -16.72
CA ILE A 16 3.64 0.48 -18.07
C ILE A 16 3.61 2.00 -18.26
N ASP A 17 4.79 2.58 -18.48
CA ASP A 17 4.99 4.02 -18.73
C ASP A 17 4.27 4.93 -17.71
N LEU A 18 4.26 4.50 -16.43
CA LEU A 18 3.52 5.16 -15.37
C LEU A 18 4.08 6.55 -15.09
N LYS A 19 3.22 7.58 -15.12
CA LYS A 19 3.59 8.99 -14.98
C LYS A 19 2.82 9.69 -13.88
N LYS A 20 3.48 10.63 -13.21
CA LYS A 20 2.86 11.58 -12.30
C LYS A 20 3.50 12.95 -12.46
N HIS A 21 2.76 13.85 -13.05
CA HIS A 21 3.14 15.24 -13.23
C HIS A 21 2.23 16.13 -12.39
N TYR A 22 2.82 17.03 -11.61
CA TYR A 22 2.07 17.99 -10.78
C TYR A 22 2.11 19.37 -11.44
N PRO A 23 0.97 20.00 -11.72
CA PRO A 23 0.94 21.38 -12.14
C PRO A 23 1.25 22.30 -10.94
N VAL A 24 2.25 23.17 -11.09
CA VAL A 24 2.68 24.11 -10.05
C VAL A 24 2.61 25.53 -10.62
N LYS A 25 1.82 26.41 -9.97
CA LYS A 25 1.74 27.85 -10.26
C LYS A 25 2.46 28.63 -9.17
N LYS A 26 3.49 29.39 -9.50
CA LYS A 26 4.23 30.26 -8.56
C LYS A 26 3.65 31.69 -8.45
N GLY A 27 2.32 31.84 -8.46
CA GLY A 27 1.64 33.15 -8.37
C GLY A 27 0.43 33.25 -9.27
N LEU A 28 -0.39 34.31 -9.06
CA LEU A 28 -1.68 34.48 -9.73
C LEU A 28 -1.55 34.64 -11.26
N PHE A 29 -0.43 35.20 -11.73
CA PHE A 29 -0.15 35.46 -13.15
C PHE A 29 1.05 34.68 -13.70
N ALA A 30 1.63 33.75 -12.91
CA ALA A 30 2.78 32.98 -13.37
C ALA A 30 2.35 31.83 -14.31
N PRO A 31 3.16 31.53 -15.36
CA PRO A 31 2.90 30.37 -16.20
C PRO A 31 2.93 29.08 -15.37
N GLU A 32 2.03 28.17 -15.69
CA GLU A 32 1.97 26.85 -15.08
C GLU A 32 3.20 26.05 -15.47
N ARG A 33 3.92 25.52 -14.48
CA ARG A 33 5.05 24.61 -14.69
C ARG A 33 4.66 23.20 -14.24
N LEU A 34 5.07 22.20 -15.00
CA LEU A 34 4.86 20.80 -14.64
C LEU A 34 6.11 20.27 -13.90
N VAL A 35 5.89 19.78 -12.68
CA VAL A 35 6.89 19.02 -11.93
C VAL A 35 6.66 17.55 -12.22
N LYS A 36 7.59 16.93 -12.94
CA LYS A 36 7.57 15.52 -13.29
C LYS A 36 8.12 14.69 -12.14
N ALA A 37 7.25 14.31 -11.20
CA ALA A 37 7.65 13.51 -10.05
C ALA A 37 7.88 12.03 -10.40
N LEU A 38 7.20 11.54 -11.44
CA LEU A 38 7.43 10.25 -12.08
C LEU A 38 7.23 10.43 -13.58
N ASP A 39 8.18 9.99 -14.40
CA ASP A 39 8.17 10.26 -15.84
C ASP A 39 8.47 8.98 -16.64
N GLY A 40 7.51 8.04 -16.65
CA GLY A 40 7.56 6.86 -17.48
C GLY A 40 8.24 5.64 -16.83
N VAL A 41 7.78 5.20 -15.67
CA VAL A 41 8.29 3.99 -15.01
C VAL A 41 7.53 2.75 -15.45
N SER A 42 8.27 1.71 -15.86
CA SER A 42 7.70 0.42 -16.24
C SER A 42 8.38 -0.71 -15.46
N PHE A 43 7.60 -1.66 -14.94
CA PHE A 43 8.10 -2.85 -14.28
C PHE A 43 7.03 -3.95 -14.20
N ASN A 44 7.49 -5.18 -13.97
CA ASN A 44 6.66 -6.32 -13.63
C ASN A 44 7.06 -6.84 -12.24
N LEU A 45 6.08 -7.12 -11.39
CA LEU A 45 6.27 -7.82 -10.11
C LEU A 45 5.59 -9.18 -10.19
N GLU A 46 6.37 -10.22 -10.04
CA GLU A 46 5.86 -11.59 -10.00
C GLU A 46 5.45 -11.99 -8.58
N ARG A 47 4.55 -12.98 -8.46
CA ARG A 47 4.14 -13.53 -7.18
C ARG A 47 5.35 -14.16 -6.43
N GLY A 48 5.46 -13.84 -5.13
CA GLY A 48 6.53 -14.33 -4.28
C GLY A 48 7.90 -13.68 -4.53
N LYS A 49 7.96 -12.62 -5.35
CA LYS A 49 9.18 -11.86 -5.60
C LYS A 49 9.16 -10.52 -4.86
N THR A 50 10.34 -10.00 -4.60
CA THR A 50 10.54 -8.65 -4.06
C THR A 50 11.20 -7.78 -5.12
N LEU A 51 10.63 -6.61 -5.39
CA LEU A 51 11.20 -5.58 -6.24
C LEU A 51 11.72 -4.44 -5.36
N ALA A 52 13.02 -4.21 -5.38
CA ALA A 52 13.64 -3.07 -4.69
C ALA A 52 13.67 -1.85 -5.62
N VAL A 53 13.12 -0.72 -5.14
CA VAL A 53 13.17 0.56 -5.83
C VAL A 53 14.20 1.44 -5.14
N VAL A 54 15.29 1.76 -5.84
CA VAL A 54 16.41 2.54 -5.32
C VAL A 54 16.55 3.86 -6.06
N GLY A 55 17.11 4.85 -5.40
CA GLY A 55 17.36 6.18 -5.98
C GLY A 55 17.54 7.24 -4.88
N GLU A 56 17.97 8.42 -5.27
CA GLU A 56 18.20 9.56 -4.38
C GLU A 56 16.93 10.05 -3.67
N SER A 57 17.10 10.84 -2.61
CA SER A 57 15.94 11.47 -1.95
C SER A 57 15.23 12.41 -2.93
N GLY A 58 13.89 12.32 -2.98
CA GLY A 58 13.08 13.14 -3.89
C GLY A 58 12.95 12.65 -5.33
N CYS A 59 13.58 11.51 -5.71
CA CYS A 59 13.49 10.98 -7.09
C CYS A 59 12.14 10.30 -7.44
N GLY A 60 11.13 10.35 -6.57
CA GLY A 60 9.79 9.85 -6.88
C GLY A 60 9.42 8.50 -6.28
N LYS A 61 10.26 7.86 -5.43
CA LYS A 61 9.98 6.54 -4.82
C LYS A 61 8.66 6.50 -4.06
N SER A 62 8.44 7.44 -3.15
CA SER A 62 7.19 7.53 -2.39
C SER A 62 5.99 7.89 -3.26
N THR A 63 6.21 8.67 -4.32
CA THR A 63 5.17 8.93 -5.33
C THR A 63 4.77 7.65 -6.04
N LEU A 64 5.75 6.83 -6.45
CA LEU A 64 5.47 5.52 -7.05
C LEU A 64 4.62 4.65 -6.09
N GLY A 65 5.01 4.53 -4.82
CA GLY A 65 4.26 3.77 -3.81
C GLY A 65 2.79 4.23 -3.71
N ARG A 66 2.55 5.55 -3.70
CA ARG A 66 1.19 6.12 -3.66
C ARG A 66 0.39 5.86 -4.94
N LEU A 67 1.04 5.84 -6.11
CA LEU A 67 0.38 5.49 -7.37
C LEU A 67 -0.01 4.01 -7.39
N LEU A 68 0.88 3.12 -6.98
CA LEU A 68 0.62 1.66 -6.97
C LEU A 68 -0.56 1.29 -6.05
N THR A 69 -0.73 2.02 -4.95
CA THR A 69 -1.89 1.87 -4.05
C THR A 69 -3.09 2.72 -4.46
N MET A 70 -2.93 3.54 -5.51
CA MET A 70 -3.95 4.50 -5.96
C MET A 70 -4.41 5.47 -4.85
N ILE A 71 -3.55 5.76 -3.87
CA ILE A 71 -3.72 6.92 -2.98
C ILE A 71 -3.67 8.20 -3.82
N GLU A 72 -2.84 8.18 -4.87
CA GLU A 72 -2.81 9.20 -5.91
C GLU A 72 -3.09 8.56 -7.27
N THR A 73 -3.82 9.26 -8.13
CA THR A 73 -4.07 8.81 -9.51
C THR A 73 -2.90 9.22 -10.40
N PRO A 74 -2.36 8.33 -11.23
CA PRO A 74 -1.35 8.67 -12.23
C PRO A 74 -1.89 9.68 -13.25
N THR A 75 -1.00 10.46 -13.86
CA THR A 75 -1.34 11.38 -14.95
C THR A 75 -1.20 10.73 -16.32
N GLY A 76 -0.61 9.55 -16.40
CA GLY A 76 -0.47 8.75 -17.62
C GLY A 76 0.13 7.40 -17.33
N GLY A 77 0.12 6.54 -18.35
CA GLY A 77 0.56 5.15 -18.25
C GLY A 77 -0.55 4.20 -17.83
N GLU A 78 -0.20 2.96 -17.55
CA GLU A 78 -1.12 1.87 -17.26
C GLU A 78 -0.66 1.14 -15.98
N LEU A 79 -1.63 0.61 -15.22
CA LEU A 79 -1.37 -0.14 -14.00
C LEU A 79 -2.32 -1.34 -13.92
N TYR A 80 -1.77 -2.54 -13.87
CA TYR A 80 -2.52 -3.79 -13.84
C TYR A 80 -2.21 -4.60 -12.59
N TYR A 81 -3.24 -5.21 -12.02
CA TYR A 81 -3.13 -6.24 -10.99
C TYR A 81 -3.76 -7.54 -11.52
N GLN A 82 -2.95 -8.58 -11.68
CA GLN A 82 -3.36 -9.85 -12.28
C GLN A 82 -4.09 -9.65 -13.64
N GLY A 83 -3.58 -8.73 -14.49
CA GLY A 83 -4.17 -8.37 -15.78
C GLY A 83 -5.42 -7.49 -15.71
N GLN A 84 -5.92 -7.18 -14.53
CA GLN A 84 -7.03 -6.26 -14.37
C GLN A 84 -6.52 -4.82 -14.30
N ASP A 85 -7.02 -3.95 -15.16
CA ASP A 85 -6.68 -2.53 -15.20
C ASP A 85 -7.21 -1.82 -13.93
N LEU A 86 -6.29 -1.29 -13.11
CA LEU A 86 -6.60 -0.62 -11.86
C LEU A 86 -7.04 0.85 -12.05
N LEU A 87 -6.84 1.42 -13.23
CA LEU A 87 -7.21 2.81 -13.52
C LEU A 87 -8.67 2.94 -13.95
N LYS A 88 -9.31 1.85 -14.32
CA LYS A 88 -10.74 1.85 -14.64
C LYS A 88 -11.58 2.14 -13.39
N HIS A 89 -12.57 3.00 -13.56
CA HIS A 89 -13.55 3.34 -12.51
C HIS A 89 -14.59 2.23 -12.33
N ASP A 90 -14.12 1.04 -11.92
CA ASP A 90 -14.98 -0.07 -11.52
C ASP A 90 -14.98 -0.22 -9.99
N PRO A 91 -16.15 -0.13 -9.33
CA PRO A 91 -16.26 -0.29 -7.86
C PRO A 91 -15.72 -1.64 -7.35
N GLN A 92 -15.88 -2.72 -8.12
CA GLN A 92 -15.38 -4.05 -7.74
C GLN A 92 -13.85 -4.10 -7.80
N ALA A 93 -13.24 -3.57 -8.87
CA ALA A 93 -11.80 -3.44 -9.01
C ALA A 93 -11.20 -2.55 -7.90
N GLN A 94 -11.87 -1.46 -7.55
CA GLN A 94 -11.45 -0.59 -6.44
C GLN A 94 -11.49 -1.31 -5.08
N LYS A 95 -12.51 -2.12 -4.82
CA LYS A 95 -12.63 -2.90 -3.59
C LYS A 95 -11.52 -3.96 -3.51
N LEU A 96 -11.31 -4.70 -4.59
CA LEU A 96 -10.26 -5.72 -4.69
C LEU A 96 -8.87 -5.12 -4.46
N ARG A 97 -8.56 -4.00 -5.09
CA ARG A 97 -7.32 -3.27 -4.91
C ARG A 97 -7.07 -2.91 -3.46
N ARG A 98 -8.07 -2.31 -2.77
CA ARG A 98 -7.97 -1.92 -1.36
C ARG A 98 -7.68 -3.10 -0.44
N GLN A 99 -8.11 -4.31 -0.81
CA GLN A 99 -7.84 -5.51 -0.05
C GLN A 99 -6.46 -6.10 -0.37
N LYS A 100 -6.06 -6.08 -1.64
CA LYS A 100 -4.94 -6.86 -2.17
C LYS A 100 -3.63 -6.09 -2.29
N ILE A 101 -3.67 -4.77 -2.33
CA ILE A 101 -2.48 -3.92 -2.41
C ILE A 101 -2.46 -2.96 -1.23
N GLN A 102 -1.47 -3.11 -0.34
CA GLN A 102 -1.34 -2.33 0.88
C GLN A 102 0.00 -1.60 0.94
N ILE A 103 0.04 -0.50 1.70
CA ILE A 103 1.25 0.27 1.93
C ILE A 103 1.55 0.40 3.42
N VAL A 104 2.82 0.24 3.76
CA VAL A 104 3.38 0.56 5.07
C VAL A 104 4.29 1.77 4.90
N PHE A 105 3.90 2.89 5.50
CA PHE A 105 4.64 4.14 5.41
C PHE A 105 5.88 4.16 6.30
N GLN A 106 6.92 4.86 5.87
CA GLN A 106 8.17 5.05 6.59
C GLN A 106 7.97 5.64 8.00
N ASN A 107 7.05 6.62 8.13
CA ASN A 107 6.78 7.27 9.40
C ASN A 107 5.56 6.66 10.11
N PRO A 108 5.76 5.82 11.15
CA PRO A 108 4.65 5.22 11.89
C PRO A 108 3.87 6.24 12.72
N TYR A 109 4.48 7.38 13.10
CA TYR A 109 3.81 8.41 13.89
C TYR A 109 2.66 9.08 13.15
N GLY A 110 2.87 9.39 11.86
CA GLY A 110 1.83 9.97 11.02
C GLY A 110 0.80 8.97 10.50
N SER A 111 1.12 7.67 10.55
CA SER A 111 0.27 6.64 9.97
C SER A 111 -0.76 6.04 10.93
N LEU A 112 -0.57 6.18 12.25
CA LEU A 112 -1.46 5.64 13.29
C LEU A 112 -2.30 6.74 13.90
N ASN A 113 -3.63 6.58 13.97
CA ASN A 113 -4.50 7.52 14.64
C ASN A 113 -4.24 7.49 16.17
N PRO A 114 -3.72 8.58 16.79
CA PRO A 114 -3.35 8.58 18.20
C PRO A 114 -4.54 8.50 19.16
N ARG A 115 -5.76 8.73 18.65
CA ARG A 115 -7.01 8.69 19.43
C ARG A 115 -7.66 7.30 19.44
N LYS A 116 -7.13 6.34 18.67
CA LYS A 116 -7.63 4.96 18.62
C LYS A 116 -6.70 4.03 19.38
N LYS A 117 -7.28 3.03 20.06
CA LYS A 117 -6.53 1.93 20.66
C LYS A 117 -5.95 1.02 19.55
N VAL A 118 -4.88 0.29 19.86
CA VAL A 118 -4.21 -0.62 18.90
C VAL A 118 -5.19 -1.62 18.29
N GLY A 119 -6.05 -2.25 19.11
CA GLY A 119 -7.08 -3.16 18.62
C GLY A 119 -7.99 -2.51 17.58
N GLN A 120 -8.47 -1.29 17.85
CA GLN A 120 -9.33 -0.54 16.92
C GLN A 120 -8.59 -0.22 15.60
N ILE A 121 -7.29 0.14 15.68
CA ILE A 121 -6.47 0.41 14.49
C ILE A 121 -6.32 -0.84 13.63
N LEU A 122 -6.13 -2.00 14.24
CA LEU A 122 -5.99 -3.26 13.53
C LEU A 122 -7.32 -3.78 12.98
N GLU A 123 -8.41 -3.58 13.70
CA GLU A 123 -9.74 -4.02 13.25
C GLU A 123 -10.32 -3.13 12.12
N GLU A 124 -9.90 -1.88 12.02
CA GLU A 124 -10.47 -0.92 11.07
C GLU A 124 -10.41 -1.38 9.60
N PRO A 125 -9.30 -1.91 9.06
CA PRO A 125 -9.26 -2.45 7.72
C PRO A 125 -10.28 -3.57 7.49
N LEU A 126 -10.46 -4.45 8.49
CA LEU A 126 -11.42 -5.55 8.43
C LEU A 126 -12.87 -5.04 8.50
N LEU A 127 -13.14 -4.04 9.34
CA LEU A 127 -14.46 -3.44 9.48
C LEU A 127 -14.95 -2.82 8.16
N ILE A 128 -14.04 -2.18 7.42
CA ILE A 128 -14.37 -1.48 6.17
C ILE A 128 -14.46 -2.44 4.98
N ASN A 129 -13.60 -3.46 4.94
CA ASN A 129 -13.40 -4.25 3.71
C ASN A 129 -13.85 -5.72 3.82
N ALA A 130 -14.20 -6.21 5.01
CA ALA A 130 -14.59 -7.61 5.22
C ALA A 130 -15.90 -7.71 6.00
N SER A 131 -16.73 -8.71 5.66
CA SER A 131 -17.98 -9.00 6.39
C SER A 131 -17.69 -9.94 7.55
N LEU A 132 -17.05 -9.41 8.63
CA LEU A 132 -16.67 -10.17 9.81
C LEU A 132 -17.42 -9.66 11.04
N SER A 133 -17.78 -10.57 11.99
CA SER A 133 -18.30 -10.19 13.29
C SER A 133 -17.24 -9.44 14.12
N LYS A 134 -17.67 -8.79 15.19
CA LYS A 134 -16.74 -8.09 16.11
C LYS A 134 -15.75 -9.07 16.74
N GLU A 135 -16.20 -10.23 17.12
CA GLU A 135 -15.41 -11.30 17.72
C GLU A 135 -14.35 -11.80 16.74
N GLN A 136 -14.74 -12.07 15.49
CA GLN A 136 -13.83 -12.50 14.43
C GLN A 136 -12.75 -11.45 14.11
N ARG A 137 -13.13 -10.15 14.08
CA ARG A 137 -12.14 -9.07 13.88
C ARG A 137 -11.14 -9.00 15.02
N ARG A 138 -11.64 -9.11 16.29
CA ARG A 138 -10.78 -9.11 17.48
C ARG A 138 -9.81 -10.30 17.46
N GLU A 139 -10.27 -11.48 17.14
CA GLU A 139 -9.44 -12.69 17.05
C GLU A 139 -8.33 -12.51 16.01
N LYS A 140 -8.67 -12.05 14.80
CA LYS A 140 -7.67 -11.75 13.75
C LYS A 140 -6.69 -10.68 14.18
N ALA A 141 -7.12 -9.62 14.87
CA ALA A 141 -6.25 -8.57 15.37
C ALA A 141 -5.25 -9.12 16.40
N LEU A 142 -5.71 -9.93 17.36
CA LEU A 142 -4.84 -10.57 18.35
C LEU A 142 -3.85 -11.55 17.72
N ALA A 143 -4.29 -12.34 16.75
CA ALA A 143 -3.41 -13.25 15.99
C ALA A 143 -2.33 -12.47 15.21
N MET A 144 -2.70 -11.35 14.58
CA MET A 144 -1.74 -10.49 13.86
C MET A 144 -0.76 -9.82 14.84
N MET A 145 -1.23 -9.36 16.00
CA MET A 145 -0.36 -8.80 17.05
C MET A 145 0.71 -9.81 17.48
N ALA A 146 0.33 -11.07 17.68
CA ALA A 146 1.28 -12.13 18.02
C ALA A 146 2.34 -12.34 16.92
N LYS A 147 1.92 -12.34 15.63
CA LYS A 147 2.83 -12.47 14.48
C LYS A 147 3.89 -11.38 14.42
N VAL A 148 3.55 -10.15 14.83
CA VAL A 148 4.52 -9.03 14.85
C VAL A 148 5.22 -8.85 16.20
N GLY A 149 5.07 -9.79 17.15
CA GLY A 149 5.72 -9.78 18.45
C GLY A 149 5.16 -8.73 19.42
N LEU A 150 3.87 -8.41 19.32
CA LEU A 150 3.13 -7.61 20.29
C LEU A 150 2.36 -8.50 21.26
N LYS A 151 2.26 -8.08 22.51
CA LYS A 151 1.52 -8.81 23.55
C LYS A 151 0.02 -8.52 23.46
N THR A 152 -0.82 -9.46 23.90
CA THR A 152 -2.29 -9.31 23.98
C THR A 152 -2.71 -8.09 24.79
N GLU A 153 -2.03 -7.81 25.91
CA GLU A 153 -2.29 -6.65 26.76
C GLU A 153 -2.10 -5.30 26.06
N HIS A 154 -1.40 -5.28 24.90
CA HIS A 154 -1.20 -4.08 24.06
C HIS A 154 -2.45 -3.69 23.26
N TYR A 155 -3.43 -4.58 23.15
CA TYR A 155 -4.64 -4.37 22.36
C TYR A 155 -5.44 -3.14 22.81
N ASP A 156 -5.53 -2.91 24.12
CA ASP A 156 -6.28 -1.81 24.70
C ASP A 156 -5.46 -0.53 24.92
N ARG A 157 -4.17 -0.51 24.56
CA ARG A 157 -3.29 0.65 24.70
C ARG A 157 -3.37 1.57 23.49
N TYR A 158 -3.00 2.84 23.70
CA TYR A 158 -2.92 3.85 22.64
C TYR A 158 -1.51 3.90 22.03
N PRO A 159 -1.37 4.33 20.73
CA PRO A 159 -0.07 4.38 20.06
C PRO A 159 1.02 5.18 20.80
N HIS A 160 0.66 6.26 21.50
CA HIS A 160 1.63 7.06 22.24
C HIS A 160 2.29 6.32 23.42
N MET A 161 1.73 5.19 23.86
CA MET A 161 2.27 4.35 24.93
C MET A 161 3.34 3.36 24.44
N PHE A 162 3.73 3.42 23.17
CA PHE A 162 4.66 2.48 22.53
C PHE A 162 5.94 3.15 22.07
N SER A 163 7.04 2.40 22.05
CA SER A 163 8.29 2.81 21.42
C SER A 163 8.13 2.97 19.91
N GLY A 164 9.08 3.66 19.25
CA GLY A 164 9.07 3.81 17.79
C GLY A 164 9.01 2.47 17.05
N GLY A 165 9.83 1.50 17.45
CA GLY A 165 9.84 0.16 16.86
C GLY A 165 8.55 -0.62 17.08
N GLN A 166 7.90 -0.47 18.25
CA GLN A 166 6.58 -1.08 18.49
C GLN A 166 5.50 -0.43 17.63
N ARG A 167 5.51 0.90 17.46
CA ARG A 167 4.58 1.60 16.54
C ARG A 167 4.78 1.14 15.09
N GLN A 168 6.03 0.91 14.67
CA GLN A 168 6.32 0.35 13.35
C GLN A 168 5.70 -1.03 13.19
N ARG A 169 5.80 -1.91 14.20
CA ARG A 169 5.14 -3.22 14.20
C ARG A 169 3.61 -3.10 14.11
N ILE A 170 3.01 -2.13 14.80
CA ILE A 170 1.55 -1.87 14.70
C ILE A 170 1.18 -1.42 13.27
N ALA A 171 1.99 -0.54 12.65
CA ALA A 171 1.75 -0.08 11.29
C ALA A 171 1.88 -1.22 10.27
N ILE A 172 2.88 -2.09 10.42
CA ILE A 172 3.06 -3.31 9.61
C ILE A 172 1.85 -4.25 9.81
N ALA A 173 1.49 -4.53 11.07
CA ALA A 173 0.34 -5.38 11.39
C ALA A 173 -0.93 -4.87 10.72
N ARG A 174 -1.20 -3.56 10.80
CA ARG A 174 -2.37 -2.95 10.14
C ARG A 174 -2.37 -3.17 8.63
N GLY A 175 -1.23 -2.98 7.97
CA GLY A 175 -1.09 -3.22 6.53
C GLY A 175 -1.32 -4.67 6.12
N LEU A 176 -1.08 -5.63 7.03
CA LEU A 176 -1.22 -7.06 6.77
C LEU A 176 -2.60 -7.63 7.13
N MET A 177 -3.50 -6.84 7.77
CA MET A 177 -4.79 -7.34 8.28
C MET A 177 -5.72 -7.93 7.21
N LEU A 178 -5.59 -7.49 5.96
CA LEU A 178 -6.43 -7.93 4.83
C LEU A 178 -5.81 -9.09 4.03
N ASP A 179 -4.71 -9.67 4.50
CA ASP A 179 -3.93 -10.70 3.78
C ASP A 179 -3.64 -10.24 2.32
N PRO A 180 -2.92 -9.12 2.14
CA PRO A 180 -2.65 -8.55 0.84
C PRO A 180 -1.71 -9.43 0.02
N ASP A 181 -1.87 -9.39 -1.32
CA ASP A 181 -0.95 -10.06 -2.25
C ASP A 181 0.29 -9.19 -2.54
N VAL A 182 0.17 -7.86 -2.41
CA VAL A 182 1.25 -6.90 -2.61
C VAL A 182 1.36 -5.98 -1.41
N VAL A 183 2.56 -5.87 -0.85
CA VAL A 183 2.89 -4.91 0.21
C VAL A 183 3.97 -3.98 -0.28
N ILE A 184 3.69 -2.69 -0.22
CA ILE A 184 4.64 -1.62 -0.54
C ILE A 184 5.19 -1.09 0.79
N ALA A 185 6.51 -1.15 0.96
CA ALA A 185 7.22 -0.59 2.10
C ALA A 185 7.93 0.70 1.64
N ASP A 186 7.45 1.85 2.11
CA ASP A 186 8.02 3.17 1.82
C ASP A 186 8.85 3.68 2.99
#